data_33bf9851fb6585faac420ca83eedaa91
#
_entry.id   33bf9851fb6585faac420ca83eedaa91
#
_cell.length_a   1.000
_cell.length_b   1.000
_cell.length_c   1.000
_cell.angle_alpha   90.00
_cell.angle_beta   90.00
_cell.angle_gamma   90.00
#
_symmetry.space_group_name_H-M   'P 1'
#
loop_
_entity.id
_entity.type
_entity.pdbx_description
1 polymer ?
#
loop_
_entity_poly.entity_id
_entity_poly.type
_entity_poly.pdbx_seq_one_letter_code
_entity_poly.pdbx_strand_id
1 'polypeptide(L)'
;MPFTSHPTTHASNISAQPPLGTHHVSPSLASGLLVFGLLLTGCGGAFLPWIWRDSVALQLTAPGLAEFVKFLPEVRYDQVQLQRLFFLLPLFLAMLILPLVVENKRLTLPRWLRWAFRLAVIPLALAALSPVWTPAILLAPEFRLQTLLALIAMGLAVIAPVLHRLPLPGLIILLLGSGVAAIILPIWQFGLIQASIVEAYHEPVSLGWGWWLTVAGLVLSIASGIRLAFFGVKV
;
A
#
# COMPACT_ATOMS: atom_id res chain seq x y z
N MET A 1 36.33 -36.83 71.38
CA MET A 1 35.55 -36.88 70.16
C MET A 1 34.71 -35.61 70.11
N PRO A 2 34.97 -34.61 69.25
CA PRO A 2 34.13 -33.43 69.15
C PRO A 2 33.16 -33.61 67.98
N PHE A 3 31.89 -33.34 68.20
CA PHE A 3 30.83 -33.26 67.22
C PHE A 3 30.92 -31.92 66.50
N THR A 4 31.14 -31.95 65.17
CA THR A 4 31.05 -30.80 64.26
C THR A 4 29.63 -30.74 63.70
N SER A 5 28.85 -29.77 64.15
CA SER A 5 27.58 -29.37 63.50
C SER A 5 27.77 -28.53 62.26
N HIS A 6 27.33 -29.04 61.12
CA HIS A 6 27.24 -28.28 59.90
C HIS A 6 25.94 -27.43 59.88
N PRO A 7 26.00 -26.13 59.57
CA PRO A 7 24.83 -25.32 59.29
C PRO A 7 24.32 -25.59 57.87
N THR A 8 23.11 -26.09 57.74
CA THR A 8 22.37 -26.17 56.47
C THR A 8 21.86 -24.81 56.09
N THR A 9 22.52 -24.20 55.09
CA THR A 9 22.05 -22.97 54.48
C THR A 9 20.87 -23.29 53.52
N HIS A 10 19.64 -22.98 53.95
CA HIS A 10 18.48 -22.95 53.06
C HIS A 10 18.62 -21.77 52.13
N ALA A 11 19.10 -22.00 50.89
CA ALA A 11 18.99 -21.06 49.79
C ALA A 11 17.52 -21.02 49.36
N SER A 12 16.83 -19.93 49.70
CA SER A 12 15.51 -19.61 49.15
C SER A 12 15.61 -19.36 47.66
N ASN A 13 15.16 -20.31 46.85
CA ASN A 13 14.94 -20.17 45.43
C ASN A 13 13.82 -19.13 45.22
N ILE A 14 14.21 -17.85 45.09
CA ILE A 14 13.36 -16.82 44.53
C ILE A 14 13.25 -17.15 43.03
N SER A 15 12.20 -17.87 42.67
CA SER A 15 11.82 -18.07 41.26
C SER A 15 11.55 -16.69 40.65
N ALA A 16 12.53 -16.17 39.90
CA ALA A 16 12.35 -14.98 39.07
C ALA A 16 11.21 -15.25 38.10
N GLN A 17 10.07 -14.56 38.28
CA GLN A 17 8.99 -14.58 37.31
C GLN A 17 9.56 -14.13 35.96
N PRO A 18 9.28 -14.87 34.87
CA PRO A 18 9.71 -14.43 33.56
C PRO A 18 9.06 -13.08 33.26
N PRO A 19 9.79 -12.14 32.66
CA PRO A 19 9.25 -10.81 32.29
C PRO A 19 8.03 -11.01 31.39
N LEU A 20 6.96 -10.28 31.71
CA LEU A 20 5.71 -10.20 30.96
C LEU A 20 6.01 -10.19 29.46
N GLY A 21 5.55 -11.23 28.77
CA GLY A 21 5.91 -11.54 27.39
C GLY A 21 5.69 -10.36 26.47
N THR A 22 6.77 -9.79 26.00
CA THR A 22 6.75 -8.97 24.78
C THR A 22 6.29 -9.89 23.64
N HIS A 23 5.09 -9.67 23.14
CA HIS A 23 4.56 -10.41 21.99
C HIS A 23 5.47 -10.14 20.78
N HIS A 24 6.50 -10.94 20.61
CA HIS A 24 7.35 -10.94 19.43
C HIS A 24 6.55 -11.53 18.27
N VAL A 25 5.95 -10.65 17.45
CA VAL A 25 5.40 -11.05 16.15
C VAL A 25 6.53 -11.68 15.34
N SER A 26 6.33 -12.92 14.88
CA SER A 26 7.36 -13.64 14.12
C SER A 26 7.75 -12.87 12.84
N PRO A 27 9.03 -12.91 12.40
CA PRO A 27 9.48 -12.25 11.17
C PRO A 27 8.68 -12.69 9.94
N SER A 28 8.19 -13.93 9.90
CA SER A 28 7.33 -14.43 8.83
C SER A 28 5.98 -13.72 8.78
N LEU A 29 5.37 -13.46 9.94
CA LEU A 29 4.10 -12.75 10.01
C LEU A 29 4.28 -11.29 9.57
N ALA A 30 5.34 -10.59 10.02
CA ALA A 30 5.61 -9.22 9.60
C ALA A 30 5.88 -9.11 8.08
N SER A 31 6.58 -10.10 7.49
CA SER A 31 6.78 -10.20 6.04
C SER A 31 5.46 -10.36 5.30
N GLY A 32 4.59 -11.25 5.81
CA GLY A 32 3.25 -11.46 5.24
C GLY A 32 2.38 -10.21 5.32
N LEU A 33 2.36 -9.53 6.47
CA LEU A 33 1.58 -8.29 6.68
C LEU A 33 2.04 -7.14 5.79
N LEU A 34 3.37 -6.98 5.59
CA LEU A 34 3.91 -5.97 4.69
C LEU A 34 3.40 -6.15 3.26
N VAL A 35 3.51 -7.36 2.72
CA VAL A 35 3.12 -7.67 1.34
C VAL A 35 1.61 -7.67 1.18
N PHE A 36 0.88 -8.24 2.14
CA PHE A 36 -0.58 -8.22 2.15
C PHE A 36 -1.13 -6.78 2.21
N GLY A 37 -0.53 -5.92 3.02
CA GLY A 37 -0.91 -4.51 3.10
C GLY A 37 -0.71 -3.78 1.76
N LEU A 38 0.42 -4.01 1.06
CA LEU A 38 0.65 -3.45 -0.28
C LEU A 38 -0.39 -3.96 -1.29
N LEU A 39 -0.72 -5.26 -1.25
CA LEU A 39 -1.77 -5.80 -2.10
C LEU A 39 -3.13 -5.19 -1.79
N LEU A 40 -3.46 -5.05 -0.50
CA LEU A 40 -4.71 -4.41 -0.06
C LEU A 40 -4.79 -2.95 -0.51
N THR A 41 -3.67 -2.21 -0.44
CA THR A 41 -3.55 -0.84 -0.98
C THR A 41 -3.84 -0.81 -2.48
N GLY A 42 -3.20 -1.71 -3.23
CA GLY A 42 -3.41 -1.81 -4.68
C GLY A 42 -4.84 -2.20 -5.06
N CYS A 43 -5.39 -3.24 -4.43
CA CYS A 43 -6.76 -3.68 -4.67
C CYS A 43 -7.81 -2.64 -4.25
N GLY A 44 -7.59 -1.98 -3.11
CA GLY A 44 -8.43 -0.90 -2.63
C GLY A 44 -8.45 0.29 -3.61
N GLY A 45 -7.27 0.64 -4.15
CA GLY A 45 -7.15 1.69 -5.14
C GLY A 45 -7.69 1.31 -6.52
N ALA A 46 -7.51 0.07 -6.97
CA ALA A 46 -7.88 -0.36 -8.31
C ALA A 46 -9.36 -0.70 -8.48
N PHE A 47 -9.91 -1.47 -7.53
CA PHE A 47 -11.18 -2.18 -7.76
C PHE A 47 -12.29 -1.82 -6.80
N LEU A 48 -11.96 -1.20 -5.65
CA LEU A 48 -12.93 -0.90 -4.62
C LEU A 48 -13.43 0.55 -4.72
N PRO A 49 -14.72 0.82 -4.40
CA PRO A 49 -15.28 2.15 -4.56
C PRO A 49 -14.70 3.13 -3.53
N TRP A 50 -14.12 4.20 -4.04
CA TRP A 50 -13.69 5.36 -3.25
C TRP A 50 -14.83 6.34 -2.99
N ILE A 51 -15.82 6.34 -3.87
CA ILE A 51 -17.11 6.98 -3.66
C ILE A 51 -18.15 5.87 -3.73
N TRP A 52 -19.00 5.80 -2.71
CA TRP A 52 -20.06 4.81 -2.64
C TRP A 52 -21.39 5.48 -2.38
N ARG A 53 -22.34 5.24 -3.27
CA ARG A 53 -23.73 5.64 -3.13
C ARG A 53 -24.64 4.56 -3.70
N ASP A 54 -25.90 4.56 -3.26
CA ASP A 54 -26.92 3.62 -3.74
C ASP A 54 -27.21 3.81 -5.23
N SER A 55 -27.04 5.01 -5.74
CA SER A 55 -27.03 5.29 -7.17
C SER A 55 -25.79 4.66 -7.82
N VAL A 56 -26.00 3.74 -8.76
CA VAL A 56 -24.91 3.05 -9.51
C VAL A 56 -23.95 4.04 -10.18
N ALA A 57 -24.44 5.19 -10.60
CA ALA A 57 -23.63 6.23 -11.25
C ALA A 57 -22.56 6.86 -10.33
N LEU A 58 -22.67 6.68 -9.01
CA LEU A 58 -21.74 7.24 -8.01
C LEU A 58 -20.91 6.16 -7.30
N GLN A 59 -20.73 5.01 -7.89
CA GLN A 59 -19.80 3.99 -7.42
C GLN A 59 -18.48 4.11 -8.19
N LEU A 60 -17.60 5.02 -7.76
CA LEU A 60 -16.36 5.31 -8.46
C LEU A 60 -15.15 4.70 -7.72
N THR A 61 -14.37 3.89 -8.41
CA THR A 61 -13.03 3.48 -7.99
C THR A 61 -12.03 4.64 -8.17
N ALA A 62 -10.79 4.53 -7.70
CA ALA A 62 -9.80 5.59 -7.93
C ALA A 62 -9.54 5.87 -9.42
N PRO A 63 -9.38 4.87 -10.32
CA PRO A 63 -9.34 5.10 -11.77
C PRO A 63 -10.62 5.74 -12.32
N GLY A 64 -11.77 5.26 -11.88
CA GLY A 64 -13.05 5.85 -12.27
C GLY A 64 -13.18 7.31 -11.86
N LEU A 65 -12.76 7.65 -10.64
CA LEU A 65 -12.75 9.02 -10.14
C LEU A 65 -11.79 9.91 -10.94
N ALA A 66 -10.58 9.42 -11.24
CA ALA A 66 -9.59 10.13 -12.06
C ALA A 66 -10.12 10.46 -13.47
N GLU A 67 -10.97 9.61 -14.04
CA GLU A 67 -11.61 9.87 -15.32
C GLU A 67 -12.84 10.78 -15.18
N PHE A 68 -13.66 10.55 -14.14
CA PHE A 68 -14.88 11.29 -13.90
C PHE A 68 -14.64 12.81 -13.68
N VAL A 69 -13.59 13.16 -12.95
CA VAL A 69 -13.30 14.57 -12.63
C VAL A 69 -13.08 15.46 -13.86
N LYS A 70 -12.72 14.88 -15.00
CA LYS A 70 -12.55 15.62 -16.26
C LYS A 70 -13.87 16.17 -16.83
N PHE A 71 -14.99 15.60 -16.44
CA PHE A 71 -16.31 16.00 -16.90
C PHE A 71 -16.95 17.08 -16.03
N LEU A 72 -16.35 17.38 -14.87
CA LEU A 72 -16.83 18.46 -14.01
C LEU A 72 -16.64 19.81 -14.68
N PRO A 73 -17.67 20.70 -14.73
CA PRO A 73 -17.58 22.01 -15.39
C PRO A 73 -16.40 22.85 -14.87
N GLU A 74 -16.17 22.86 -13.57
CA GLU A 74 -15.13 23.66 -12.92
C GLU A 74 -13.72 23.21 -13.33
N VAL A 75 -13.52 21.91 -13.56
CA VAL A 75 -12.25 21.36 -14.05
C VAL A 75 -12.12 21.63 -15.56
N ARG A 76 -13.20 21.49 -16.31
CA ARG A 76 -13.21 21.71 -17.75
C ARG A 76 -12.96 23.17 -18.15
N TYR A 77 -13.39 24.12 -17.30
CA TYR A 77 -13.19 25.56 -17.52
C TYR A 77 -11.98 26.12 -16.76
N ASP A 78 -11.07 25.25 -16.30
CA ASP A 78 -9.84 25.61 -15.57
C ASP A 78 -10.07 26.46 -14.29
N GLN A 79 -11.25 26.41 -13.72
CA GLN A 79 -11.56 27.10 -12.46
C GLN A 79 -10.92 26.39 -11.25
N VAL A 80 -10.73 25.06 -11.34
CA VAL A 80 -10.05 24.24 -10.36
C VAL A 80 -8.88 23.52 -11.04
N GLN A 81 -7.64 23.83 -10.62
CA GLN A 81 -6.46 23.11 -11.08
C GLN A 81 -6.38 21.75 -10.38
N LEU A 82 -6.69 20.69 -11.10
CA LEU A 82 -6.75 19.33 -10.58
C LEU A 82 -5.76 18.43 -11.29
N GLN A 83 -4.96 17.71 -10.50
CA GLN A 83 -4.04 16.68 -11.01
C GLN A 83 -4.66 15.29 -10.83
N ARG A 84 -5.43 14.82 -11.82
CA ARG A 84 -6.17 13.55 -11.78
C ARG A 84 -5.32 12.34 -11.37
N LEU A 85 -4.01 12.34 -11.69
CA LEU A 85 -3.11 11.25 -11.36
C LEU A 85 -2.89 11.08 -9.85
N PHE A 86 -3.21 12.10 -9.04
CA PHE A 86 -3.09 11.97 -7.59
C PHE A 86 -4.07 10.95 -7.01
N PHE A 87 -5.23 10.74 -7.63
CA PHE A 87 -6.14 9.67 -7.23
C PHE A 87 -5.54 8.27 -7.46
N LEU A 88 -4.63 8.14 -8.42
CA LEU A 88 -3.96 6.88 -8.74
C LEU A 88 -2.69 6.61 -7.93
N LEU A 89 -2.21 7.57 -7.12
CA LEU A 89 -0.96 7.44 -6.38
C LEU A 89 -0.87 6.18 -5.50
N PRO A 90 -1.89 5.80 -4.72
CA PRO A 90 -1.81 4.56 -3.92
C PRO A 90 -1.68 3.32 -4.80
N LEU A 91 -2.36 3.29 -5.93
CA LEU A 91 -2.28 2.20 -6.90
C LEU A 91 -0.90 2.14 -7.55
N PHE A 92 -0.36 3.28 -8.00
CA PHE A 92 1.01 3.36 -8.54
C PHE A 92 2.04 2.92 -7.52
N LEU A 93 1.91 3.37 -6.28
CA LEU A 93 2.80 2.97 -5.20
C LEU A 93 2.78 1.45 -4.98
N ALA A 94 1.58 0.88 -4.87
CA ALA A 94 1.43 -0.56 -4.64
C ALA A 94 2.03 -1.37 -5.80
N MET A 95 1.70 -1.07 -7.06
CA MET A 95 2.17 -1.85 -8.20
C MET A 95 3.69 -1.71 -8.45
N LEU A 96 4.31 -0.59 -8.07
CA LEU A 96 5.76 -0.38 -8.24
C LEU A 96 6.58 -0.99 -7.09
N ILE A 97 6.10 -0.88 -5.85
CA ILE A 97 6.83 -1.33 -4.66
C ILE A 97 6.64 -2.82 -4.38
N LEU A 98 5.44 -3.36 -4.63
CA LEU A 98 5.10 -4.75 -4.35
C LEU A 98 6.11 -5.75 -4.94
N PRO A 99 6.47 -5.73 -6.24
CA PRO A 99 7.39 -6.68 -6.81
C PRO A 99 8.80 -6.59 -6.21
N LEU A 100 9.28 -5.39 -5.86
CA LEU A 100 10.59 -5.17 -5.26
C LEU A 100 10.68 -5.71 -3.83
N VAL A 101 9.61 -5.50 -3.05
CA VAL A 101 9.52 -5.95 -1.66
C VAL A 101 9.42 -7.47 -1.60
N VAL A 102 8.57 -8.09 -2.42
CA VAL A 102 8.33 -9.54 -2.40
C VAL A 102 9.59 -10.37 -2.65
N GLU A 103 10.48 -9.89 -3.51
CA GLU A 103 11.76 -10.58 -3.83
C GLU A 103 12.91 -10.24 -2.87
N ASN A 104 12.69 -9.34 -1.91
CA ASN A 104 13.74 -8.96 -0.97
C ASN A 104 14.18 -10.13 -0.09
N LYS A 105 15.51 -10.32 0.05
CA LYS A 105 16.11 -11.43 0.79
C LYS A 105 15.74 -11.48 2.27
N ARG A 106 15.37 -10.34 2.86
CA ARG A 106 14.99 -10.28 4.28
C ARG A 106 13.57 -10.77 4.54
N LEU A 107 12.75 -10.94 3.50
CA LEU A 107 11.40 -11.46 3.65
C LEU A 107 11.38 -12.99 3.61
N THR A 108 10.75 -13.57 4.62
CA THR A 108 10.58 -15.02 4.76
C THR A 108 9.27 -15.48 4.10
N LEU A 109 9.20 -15.34 2.76
CA LEU A 109 8.03 -15.76 1.98
C LEU A 109 8.31 -17.04 1.21
N PRO A 110 7.37 -18.02 1.15
CA PRO A 110 7.48 -19.19 0.31
C PRO A 110 7.51 -18.80 -1.18
N ARG A 111 8.18 -19.64 -2.00
CA ARG A 111 8.43 -19.33 -3.41
C ARG A 111 7.15 -19.12 -4.23
N TRP A 112 6.14 -19.96 -3.99
CA TRP A 112 4.86 -19.85 -4.70
C TRP A 112 4.14 -18.53 -4.39
N LEU A 113 4.23 -18.05 -3.16
CA LEU A 113 3.60 -16.80 -2.74
C LEU A 113 4.30 -15.58 -3.38
N ARG A 114 5.63 -15.60 -3.50
CA ARG A 114 6.38 -14.57 -4.25
C ARG A 114 5.89 -14.49 -5.69
N TRP A 115 5.71 -15.62 -6.36
CA TRP A 115 5.17 -15.66 -7.72
C TRP A 115 3.75 -15.11 -7.78
N ALA A 116 2.87 -15.51 -6.85
CA ALA A 116 1.50 -15.03 -6.80
C ALA A 116 1.42 -13.50 -6.65
N PHE A 117 2.21 -12.91 -5.75
CA PHE A 117 2.24 -11.46 -5.56
C PHE A 117 2.86 -10.70 -6.74
N ARG A 118 3.86 -11.26 -7.40
CA ARG A 118 4.40 -10.68 -8.64
C ARG A 118 3.35 -10.68 -9.76
N LEU A 119 2.64 -11.77 -9.93
CA LEU A 119 1.56 -11.87 -10.92
C LEU A 119 0.41 -10.92 -10.59
N ALA A 120 0.13 -10.66 -9.31
CA ALA A 120 -0.89 -9.70 -8.89
C ALA A 120 -0.59 -8.25 -9.34
N VAL A 121 0.67 -7.92 -9.66
CA VAL A 121 1.03 -6.62 -10.24
C VAL A 121 0.38 -6.41 -11.62
N ILE A 122 0.17 -7.49 -12.40
CA ILE A 122 -0.40 -7.39 -13.75
C ILE A 122 -1.81 -6.80 -13.71
N PRO A 123 -2.79 -7.38 -12.99
CA PRO A 123 -4.13 -6.80 -12.93
C PRO A 123 -4.14 -5.39 -12.30
N LEU A 124 -3.25 -5.09 -11.34
CA LEU A 124 -3.12 -3.73 -10.79
C LEU A 124 -2.63 -2.73 -11.85
N ALA A 125 -1.62 -3.11 -12.64
CA ALA A 125 -1.10 -2.28 -13.71
C ALA A 125 -2.13 -2.09 -14.83
N LEU A 126 -2.89 -3.13 -15.17
CA LEU A 126 -3.97 -3.03 -16.15
C LEU A 126 -5.11 -2.13 -15.66
N ALA A 127 -5.48 -2.20 -14.37
CA ALA A 127 -6.49 -1.32 -13.78
C ALA A 127 -6.03 0.14 -13.73
N ALA A 128 -4.71 0.38 -13.70
CA ALA A 128 -4.13 1.72 -13.76
C ALA A 128 -4.14 2.31 -15.19
N LEU A 129 -4.37 1.54 -16.24
CA LEU A 129 -4.41 2.05 -17.61
C LEU A 129 -5.71 2.84 -17.89
N SER A 130 -5.68 3.60 -19.00
CA SER A 130 -6.89 4.21 -19.55
C SER A 130 -7.97 3.15 -19.83
N PRO A 131 -9.27 3.50 -19.73
CA PRO A 131 -10.37 2.59 -20.06
C PRO A 131 -10.33 2.05 -21.49
N VAL A 132 -9.70 2.80 -22.40
CA VAL A 132 -9.57 2.43 -23.82
C VAL A 132 -8.12 2.09 -24.14
N TRP A 133 -7.89 0.84 -24.56
CA TRP A 133 -6.55 0.27 -24.77
C TRP A 133 -6.11 0.33 -26.24
N THR A 134 -6.33 1.47 -26.90
CA THR A 134 -5.75 1.68 -28.24
C THR A 134 -4.38 2.35 -28.13
N PRO A 135 -3.41 2.01 -28.99
CA PRO A 135 -2.08 2.62 -28.95
C PRO A 135 -2.12 4.16 -29.02
N ALA A 136 -3.04 4.70 -29.78
CA ALA A 136 -3.21 6.15 -29.92
C ALA A 136 -3.60 6.81 -28.60
N ILE A 137 -4.52 6.21 -27.83
CA ILE A 137 -4.97 6.73 -26.54
C ILE A 137 -3.92 6.50 -25.46
N LEU A 138 -3.31 5.31 -25.40
CA LEU A 138 -2.29 4.99 -24.40
C LEU A 138 -1.05 5.90 -24.52
N LEU A 139 -0.73 6.37 -25.74
CA LEU A 139 0.40 7.27 -26.00
C LEU A 139 0.02 8.75 -26.03
N ALA A 140 -1.26 9.08 -25.91
CA ALA A 140 -1.71 10.46 -25.81
C ALA A 140 -1.06 11.17 -24.60
N PRO A 141 -0.73 12.46 -24.70
CA PRO A 141 -0.04 13.20 -23.64
C PRO A 141 -0.70 13.06 -22.27
N GLU A 142 -2.02 12.97 -22.27
CA GLU A 142 -2.84 12.81 -21.06
C GLU A 142 -2.63 11.48 -20.33
N PHE A 143 -2.43 10.37 -21.06
CA PHE A 143 -2.30 9.01 -20.51
C PHE A 143 -0.87 8.47 -20.49
N ARG A 144 0.06 9.18 -21.14
CA ARG A 144 1.43 8.72 -21.35
C ARG A 144 2.15 8.36 -20.05
N LEU A 145 2.04 9.22 -19.02
CA LEU A 145 2.69 8.94 -17.72
C LEU A 145 2.06 7.72 -17.03
N GLN A 146 0.74 7.63 -17.04
CA GLN A 146 -0.02 6.51 -16.48
C GLN A 146 0.36 5.20 -17.17
N THR A 147 0.40 5.18 -18.48
CA THR A 147 0.83 4.02 -19.29
C THR A 147 2.29 3.65 -19.01
N LEU A 148 3.19 4.64 -18.96
CA LEU A 148 4.59 4.41 -18.64
C LEU A 148 4.77 3.76 -17.24
N LEU A 149 4.09 4.26 -16.21
CA LEU A 149 4.15 3.68 -14.87
C LEU A 149 3.61 2.27 -14.83
N ALA A 150 2.53 1.96 -15.55
CA ALA A 150 1.99 0.61 -15.66
C ALA A 150 2.98 -0.34 -16.35
N LEU A 151 3.62 0.09 -17.44
CA LEU A 151 4.65 -0.70 -18.14
C LEU A 151 5.89 -0.92 -17.26
N ILE A 152 6.34 0.11 -16.54
CA ILE A 152 7.44 -0.01 -15.57
C ILE A 152 7.08 -1.03 -14.50
N ALA A 153 5.87 -0.99 -13.92
CA ALA A 153 5.44 -1.93 -12.91
C ALA A 153 5.44 -3.39 -13.42
N MET A 154 4.94 -3.62 -14.63
CA MET A 154 4.99 -4.94 -15.27
C MET A 154 6.44 -5.39 -15.53
N GLY A 155 7.29 -4.48 -16.02
CA GLY A 155 8.73 -4.74 -16.19
C GLY A 155 9.41 -5.07 -14.85
N LEU A 156 9.12 -4.32 -13.79
CA LEU A 156 9.62 -4.60 -12.45
C LEU A 156 9.17 -5.98 -11.93
N ALA A 157 7.93 -6.38 -12.20
CA ALA A 157 7.45 -7.71 -11.83
C ALA A 157 8.28 -8.84 -12.50
N VAL A 158 8.79 -8.60 -13.70
CA VAL A 158 9.66 -9.55 -14.42
C VAL A 158 11.09 -9.54 -13.86
N ILE A 159 11.69 -8.35 -13.71
CA ILE A 159 13.09 -8.19 -13.32
C ILE A 159 13.34 -8.22 -11.80
N ALA A 160 12.28 -8.19 -10.98
CA ALA A 160 12.38 -8.16 -9.51
C ALA A 160 13.32 -9.22 -8.91
N PRO A 161 13.40 -10.48 -9.42
CA PRO A 161 14.35 -11.47 -8.91
C PRO A 161 15.82 -11.04 -9.02
N VAL A 162 16.16 -10.20 -9.99
CA VAL A 162 17.51 -9.65 -10.15
C VAL A 162 17.76 -8.55 -9.12
N LEU A 163 16.71 -7.82 -8.77
CA LEU A 163 16.75 -6.69 -7.83
C LEU A 163 16.64 -7.09 -6.35
N HIS A 164 16.67 -8.39 -6.04
CA HIS A 164 16.53 -8.94 -4.67
C HIS A 164 17.58 -8.39 -3.65
N ARG A 165 18.64 -7.75 -4.14
CA ARG A 165 19.72 -7.16 -3.31
C ARG A 165 19.42 -5.73 -2.83
N LEU A 166 18.34 -5.13 -3.28
CA LEU A 166 17.98 -3.78 -2.84
C LEU A 166 17.85 -3.72 -1.31
N PRO A 167 18.38 -2.69 -0.66
CA PRO A 167 18.32 -2.57 0.79
C PRO A 167 16.87 -2.35 1.25
N LEU A 168 16.35 -3.26 2.09
CA LEU A 168 14.98 -3.15 2.62
C LEU A 168 14.72 -1.81 3.33
N PRO A 169 15.63 -1.24 4.16
CA PRO A 169 15.41 0.07 4.77
C PRO A 169 15.16 1.17 3.72
N GLY A 170 15.89 1.17 2.60
CA GLY A 170 15.69 2.13 1.52
C GLY A 170 14.30 2.01 0.89
N LEU A 171 13.82 0.77 0.64
CA LEU A 171 12.47 0.53 0.14
C LEU A 171 11.39 1.00 1.13
N ILE A 172 11.61 0.84 2.44
CA ILE A 172 10.66 1.27 3.46
C ILE A 172 10.66 2.79 3.63
N ILE A 173 11.81 3.45 3.53
CA ILE A 173 11.86 4.92 3.52
C ILE A 173 11.13 5.48 2.29
N LEU A 174 11.34 4.87 1.12
CA LEU A 174 10.61 5.22 -0.09
C LEU A 174 9.10 5.00 0.08
N LEU A 175 8.69 3.85 0.63
CA LEU A 175 7.29 3.52 0.92
C LEU A 175 6.68 4.53 1.92
N LEU A 176 7.40 4.93 2.95
CA LEU A 176 6.94 5.90 3.94
C LEU A 176 6.71 7.28 3.29
N GLY A 177 7.71 7.81 2.59
CA GLY A 177 7.61 9.13 1.97
C GLY A 177 6.53 9.19 0.88
N SER A 178 6.54 8.22 -0.05
CA SER A 178 5.52 8.15 -1.11
C SER A 178 4.14 7.75 -0.57
N GLY A 179 4.08 6.97 0.51
CA GLY A 179 2.84 6.58 1.18
C GLY A 179 2.12 7.75 1.83
N VAL A 180 2.86 8.64 2.50
CA VAL A 180 2.29 9.88 3.03
C VAL A 180 1.70 10.73 1.90
N ALA A 181 2.42 10.89 0.79
CA ALA A 181 1.92 11.60 -0.39
C ALA A 181 0.68 10.91 -0.98
N ALA A 182 0.68 9.57 -1.05
CA ALA A 182 -0.43 8.77 -1.56
C ALA A 182 -1.70 8.82 -0.68
N ILE A 183 -1.60 9.28 0.56
CA ILE A 183 -2.77 9.56 1.42
C ILE A 183 -3.19 11.03 1.28
N ILE A 184 -2.25 11.96 1.43
CA ILE A 184 -2.56 13.39 1.53
C ILE A 184 -3.06 13.96 0.20
N LEU A 185 -2.38 13.66 -0.92
CA LEU A 185 -2.70 14.27 -2.21
C LEU A 185 -4.09 13.89 -2.74
N PRO A 186 -4.53 12.62 -2.69
CA PRO A 186 -5.89 12.27 -3.10
C PRO A 186 -6.97 12.93 -2.22
N ILE A 187 -6.77 12.98 -0.90
CA ILE A 187 -7.73 13.65 0.01
C ILE A 187 -7.82 15.14 -0.31
N TRP A 188 -6.69 15.78 -0.49
CA TRP A 188 -6.65 17.20 -0.85
C TRP A 188 -7.38 17.46 -2.16
N GLN A 189 -7.10 16.68 -3.21
CA GLN A 189 -7.77 16.79 -4.50
C GLN A 189 -9.28 16.49 -4.40
N PHE A 190 -9.65 15.48 -3.60
CA PHE A 190 -11.06 15.18 -3.36
C PHE A 190 -11.78 16.36 -2.68
N GLY A 191 -11.14 17.01 -1.71
CA GLY A 191 -11.68 18.19 -1.05
C GLY A 191 -11.96 19.37 -2.01
N LEU A 192 -11.13 19.53 -3.05
CA LEU A 192 -11.31 20.58 -4.05
C LEU A 192 -12.54 20.34 -4.96
N ILE A 193 -12.92 19.09 -5.20
CA ILE A 193 -14.01 18.72 -6.13
C ILE A 193 -15.28 18.27 -5.44
N GLN A 194 -15.23 18.06 -4.11
CA GLN A 194 -16.38 17.55 -3.36
C GLN A 194 -17.63 18.42 -3.53
N ALA A 195 -17.47 19.75 -3.47
CA ALA A 195 -18.57 20.68 -3.65
C ALA A 195 -19.20 20.57 -5.04
N SER A 196 -18.38 20.48 -6.09
CA SER A 196 -18.83 20.35 -7.48
C SER A 196 -19.57 19.01 -7.72
N ILE A 197 -19.11 17.93 -7.07
CA ILE A 197 -19.81 16.64 -7.15
C ILE A 197 -21.18 16.71 -6.45
N VAL A 198 -21.23 17.35 -5.25
CA VAL A 198 -22.48 17.55 -4.51
C VAL A 198 -23.46 18.40 -5.31
N GLU A 199 -22.99 19.46 -5.97
CA GLU A 199 -23.82 20.31 -6.83
C GLU A 199 -24.37 19.55 -8.05
N ALA A 200 -23.51 18.74 -8.70
CA ALA A 200 -23.92 17.96 -9.87
C ALA A 200 -24.97 16.87 -9.56
N TYR A 201 -24.90 16.28 -8.37
CA TYR A 201 -25.79 15.16 -8.01
C TYR A 201 -26.82 15.49 -6.95
N HIS A 202 -26.80 16.73 -6.40
CA HIS A 202 -27.70 17.20 -5.32
C HIS A 202 -27.70 16.31 -4.07
N GLU A 203 -26.59 15.57 -3.84
CA GLU A 203 -26.44 14.66 -2.72
C GLU A 203 -25.07 14.80 -2.05
N PRO A 204 -24.97 14.66 -0.71
CA PRO A 204 -23.70 14.71 -0.01
C PRO A 204 -22.83 13.50 -0.40
N VAL A 205 -21.58 13.76 -0.74
CA VAL A 205 -20.61 12.74 -1.16
C VAL A 205 -19.48 12.62 -0.13
N SER A 206 -19.17 11.38 0.25
CA SER A 206 -18.09 11.06 1.16
C SER A 206 -17.19 9.96 0.61
N LEU A 207 -15.97 9.85 1.16
CA LEU A 207 -15.06 8.77 0.83
C LEU A 207 -15.62 7.42 1.25
N GLY A 208 -15.65 6.48 0.33
CA GLY A 208 -16.17 5.14 0.48
C GLY A 208 -15.17 4.18 1.14
N TRP A 209 -15.61 2.97 1.40
CA TRP A 209 -14.83 1.92 2.08
C TRP A 209 -13.57 1.50 1.31
N GLY A 210 -13.54 1.62 -0.02
CA GLY A 210 -12.36 1.34 -0.83
C GLY A 210 -11.19 2.26 -0.48
N TRP A 211 -11.45 3.54 -0.23
CA TRP A 211 -10.45 4.48 0.27
C TRP A 211 -9.89 4.05 1.64
N TRP A 212 -10.77 3.72 2.59
CA TRP A 212 -10.34 3.32 3.93
C TRP A 212 -9.52 2.04 3.93
N LEU A 213 -9.87 1.06 3.08
CA LEU A 213 -9.05 -0.15 2.89
C LEU A 213 -7.70 0.16 2.25
N THR A 214 -7.65 1.09 1.31
CA THR A 214 -6.40 1.57 0.71
C THR A 214 -5.47 2.15 1.77
N VAL A 215 -5.98 3.04 2.62
CA VAL A 215 -5.23 3.66 3.72
C VAL A 215 -4.81 2.61 4.76
N ALA A 216 -5.72 1.74 5.18
CA ALA A 216 -5.43 0.67 6.14
C ALA A 216 -4.32 -0.28 5.63
N GLY A 217 -4.37 -0.66 4.34
CA GLY A 217 -3.34 -1.46 3.69
C GLY A 217 -1.98 -0.76 3.70
N LEU A 218 -1.97 0.53 3.42
CA LEU A 218 -0.74 1.34 3.40
C LEU A 218 -0.14 1.49 4.79
N VAL A 219 -0.95 1.81 5.80
CA VAL A 219 -0.51 1.90 7.20
C VAL A 219 0.04 0.55 7.68
N LEU A 220 -0.64 -0.56 7.37
CA LEU A 220 -0.21 -1.91 7.70
C LEU A 220 1.16 -2.23 7.06
N SER A 221 1.34 -1.86 5.79
CA SER A 221 2.61 -2.06 5.06
C SER A 221 3.74 -1.25 5.67
N ILE A 222 3.52 0.02 5.96
CA ILE A 222 4.53 0.90 6.56
C ILE A 222 4.92 0.39 7.96
N ALA A 223 3.95 0.10 8.82
CA ALA A 223 4.21 -0.38 10.19
C ALA A 223 5.00 -1.70 10.19
N SER A 224 4.57 -2.66 9.35
CA SER A 224 5.25 -3.95 9.21
C SER A 224 6.64 -3.80 8.59
N GLY A 225 6.79 -2.90 7.62
CA GLY A 225 8.05 -2.59 6.96
C GLY A 225 9.08 -1.95 7.91
N ILE A 226 8.68 -0.97 8.69
CA ILE A 226 9.52 -0.34 9.72
C ILE A 226 10.00 -1.41 10.70
N ARG A 227 9.10 -2.26 11.16
CA ARG A 227 9.47 -3.36 12.07
C ARG A 227 10.54 -4.26 11.49
N LEU A 228 10.37 -4.69 10.22
CA LEU A 228 11.33 -5.58 9.55
C LEU A 228 12.67 -4.89 9.24
N ALA A 229 12.63 -3.61 8.88
CA ALA A 229 13.83 -2.87 8.49
C ALA A 229 14.71 -2.50 9.67
N PHE A 230 14.11 -2.11 10.81
CA PHE A 230 14.83 -1.50 11.93
C PHE A 230 14.84 -2.37 13.19
N PHE A 231 13.85 -3.24 13.39
CA PHE A 231 13.72 -4.10 14.57
C PHE A 231 13.81 -5.60 14.25
N GLY A 232 13.92 -5.98 12.97
CA GLY A 232 14.11 -7.34 12.53
C GLY A 232 15.46 -7.89 12.97
N VAL A 233 15.41 -9.06 13.57
CA VAL A 233 16.43 -9.87 14.24
C VAL A 233 17.85 -9.61 13.70
N LYS A 234 18.73 -9.20 14.61
CA LYS A 234 20.17 -9.42 14.45
C LYS A 234 20.38 -10.94 14.38
N VAL A 235 20.69 -11.46 13.20
CA VAL A 235 21.20 -12.81 13.01
C VAL A 235 22.63 -12.83 13.46
#